data_8ebbec8fcd0d71eaa3c7bb1025e477c4
#
_entry.id   8ebbec8fcd0d71eaa3c7bb1025e477c4
#
_cell.length_a   1.000
_cell.length_b   1.000
_cell.length_c   1.000
_cell.angle_alpha   90.00
_cell.angle_beta   90.00
_cell.angle_gamma   90.00
#
_symmetry.space_group_name_H-M   'P 1'
#
loop_
_entity.id
_entity.type
_entity.pdbx_description
1 polymer ?
#
loop_
_entity_poly.entity_id
_entity_poly.type
_entity_poly.pdbx_seq_one_letter_code
_entity_poly.pdbx_strand_id
1 'polypeptide(L)'
;MDAVVEERLESVAETIRQEFRGRKIRFSGLDVRNAQVRVRLRDTGDKAEARTVFEEFSRFVDIVDEGGEFRIEYNEPGLAALQTSTLEQSIEIIRRRIDPDGTKEPVIQRQGADRILVQLPGVDDPEEIKRLLGRTAKLTFQLVDTSITGVEAKTRGRVPPGTVLLPSDSDDGEYFVVEKRVMVSGELLETAQASFDQNNQPAVSFTLNAEGAKKFGRVTGANIGRPFAIV
;
A
#
# COMPACT_ATOMS: atom_id res chain seq x y z
N MET A 1 6.84 0.22 -13.96
CA MET A 1 5.39 0.07 -14.18
C MET A 1 4.88 -1.23 -13.59
N ASP A 2 5.55 -2.36 -13.82
CA ASP A 2 5.11 -3.69 -13.35
C ASP A 2 4.88 -3.78 -11.84
N ALA A 3 5.78 -3.22 -11.02
CA ALA A 3 5.61 -3.20 -9.57
C ALA A 3 4.37 -2.41 -9.10
N VAL A 4 4.03 -1.31 -9.78
CA VAL A 4 2.83 -0.52 -9.46
C VAL A 4 1.57 -1.28 -9.85
N VAL A 5 1.59 -1.95 -11.00
CA VAL A 5 0.48 -2.81 -11.44
C VAL A 5 0.25 -3.95 -10.45
N GLU A 6 1.31 -4.65 -10.02
CA GLU A 6 1.21 -5.72 -9.03
C GLU A 6 0.66 -5.21 -7.69
N GLU A 7 1.17 -4.09 -7.18
CA GLU A 7 0.69 -3.50 -5.92
C GLU A 7 -0.81 -3.13 -5.98
N ARG A 8 -1.24 -2.57 -7.11
CA ARG A 8 -2.67 -2.25 -7.32
C ARG A 8 -3.53 -3.50 -7.47
N LEU A 9 -3.04 -4.53 -8.14
CA LEU A 9 -3.75 -5.82 -8.24
C LEU A 9 -3.82 -6.54 -6.90
N GLU A 10 -2.82 -6.42 -6.02
CA GLU A 10 -2.93 -6.90 -4.65
C GLU A 10 -4.04 -6.19 -3.87
N SER A 11 -4.20 -4.88 -4.08
CA SER A 11 -5.30 -4.12 -3.51
C SER A 11 -6.67 -4.59 -4.01
N VAL A 12 -6.78 -4.87 -5.32
CA VAL A 12 -7.98 -5.45 -5.94
C VAL A 12 -8.26 -6.84 -5.36
N ALA A 13 -7.25 -7.69 -5.24
CA ALA A 13 -7.38 -9.02 -4.65
C ALA A 13 -7.86 -8.95 -3.20
N GLU A 14 -7.38 -8.00 -2.42
CA GLU A 14 -7.84 -7.82 -1.05
C GLU A 14 -9.29 -7.36 -0.99
N THR A 15 -9.70 -6.46 -1.87
CA THR A 15 -11.10 -6.03 -1.97
C THR A 15 -12.01 -7.22 -2.34
N ILE A 16 -11.62 -8.00 -3.35
CA ILE A 16 -12.34 -9.23 -3.72
C ILE A 16 -12.44 -10.19 -2.52
N ARG A 17 -11.36 -10.37 -1.76
CA ARG A 17 -11.36 -11.23 -0.57
C ARG A 17 -12.35 -10.76 0.49
N GLN A 18 -12.43 -9.46 0.72
CA GLN A 18 -13.36 -8.87 1.69
C GLN A 18 -14.80 -8.99 1.24
N GLU A 19 -15.10 -8.65 -0.02
CA GLU A 19 -16.44 -8.76 -0.59
C GLU A 19 -16.93 -10.20 -0.63
N PHE A 20 -16.09 -11.14 -1.05
CA PHE A 20 -16.45 -12.55 -1.08
C PHE A 20 -16.73 -13.11 0.32
N ARG A 21 -15.95 -12.70 1.33
CA ARG A 21 -16.24 -13.09 2.72
C ARG A 21 -17.53 -12.46 3.23
N GLY A 22 -17.75 -11.20 2.94
CA GLY A 22 -18.98 -10.48 3.32
C GLY A 22 -20.25 -11.12 2.73
N ARG A 23 -20.18 -11.55 1.49
CA ARG A 23 -21.27 -12.21 0.75
C ARG A 23 -21.29 -13.74 0.92
N LYS A 24 -20.38 -14.30 1.74
CA LYS A 24 -20.22 -15.74 2.00
C LYS A 24 -19.90 -16.57 0.75
N ILE A 25 -19.34 -15.96 -0.29
CA ILE A 25 -18.85 -16.64 -1.48
C ILE A 25 -17.62 -17.46 -1.11
N ARG A 26 -17.65 -18.77 -1.40
CA ARG A 26 -16.55 -19.67 -1.09
C ARG A 26 -15.54 -19.72 -2.23
N PHE A 27 -14.30 -19.41 -1.94
CA PHE A 27 -13.22 -19.36 -2.92
C PHE A 27 -11.93 -20.02 -2.43
N SER A 28 -11.00 -20.22 -3.35
CA SER A 28 -9.64 -20.71 -3.10
C SER A 28 -8.68 -20.11 -4.12
N GLY A 29 -7.37 -20.13 -3.83
CA GLY A 29 -6.34 -19.71 -4.77
C GLY A 29 -6.40 -18.24 -5.17
N LEU A 30 -6.87 -17.34 -4.27
CA LEU A 30 -6.83 -15.91 -4.53
C LEU A 30 -5.41 -15.40 -4.33
N ASP A 31 -4.73 -15.16 -5.42
CA ASP A 31 -3.36 -14.64 -5.46
C ASP A 31 -3.14 -13.69 -6.65
N VAL A 32 -2.02 -12.96 -6.61
CA VAL A 32 -1.56 -12.12 -7.71
C VAL A 32 -0.31 -12.74 -8.29
N ARG A 33 -0.33 -13.04 -9.59
CA ARG A 33 0.82 -13.57 -10.33
C ARG A 33 0.82 -13.07 -11.75
N ASN A 34 1.99 -12.70 -12.26
CA ASN A 34 2.17 -12.25 -13.64
C ASN A 34 1.22 -11.10 -14.02
N ALA A 35 1.09 -10.10 -13.16
CA ALA A 35 0.18 -8.97 -13.33
C ALA A 35 -1.31 -9.38 -13.51
N GLN A 36 -1.73 -10.47 -12.91
CA GLN A 36 -3.11 -10.96 -12.91
C GLN A 36 -3.55 -11.36 -11.50
N VAL A 37 -4.77 -11.01 -11.12
CA VAL A 37 -5.44 -11.62 -9.97
C VAL A 37 -6.09 -12.92 -10.44
N ARG A 38 -5.87 -14.01 -9.72
CA ARG A 38 -6.54 -15.29 -9.97
C ARG A 38 -7.34 -15.68 -8.75
N VAL A 39 -8.55 -16.14 -8.98
CA VAL A 39 -9.42 -16.65 -7.93
C VAL A 39 -10.29 -17.78 -8.47
N ARG A 40 -10.39 -18.86 -7.68
CA ARG A 40 -11.23 -20.00 -8.02
C ARG A 40 -12.40 -20.09 -7.05
N LEU A 41 -13.62 -20.13 -7.57
CA LEU A 41 -14.81 -20.42 -6.77
C LEU A 41 -14.84 -21.90 -6.41
N ARG A 42 -15.26 -22.20 -5.19
CA ARG A 42 -15.49 -23.59 -4.74
C ARG A 42 -16.88 -24.09 -5.14
N ASP A 43 -17.81 -23.15 -5.34
CA ASP A 43 -19.18 -23.43 -5.77
C ASP A 43 -19.48 -22.61 -7.03
N THR A 44 -19.82 -23.30 -8.11
CA THR A 44 -20.19 -22.64 -9.37
C THR A 44 -21.52 -21.91 -9.29
N GLY A 45 -22.35 -22.20 -8.30
CA GLY A 45 -23.60 -21.48 -8.01
C GLY A 45 -23.35 -20.02 -7.60
N ASP A 46 -22.17 -19.74 -7.02
CA ASP A 46 -21.78 -18.40 -6.59
C ASP A 46 -21.30 -17.48 -7.75
N LYS A 47 -21.26 -17.98 -9.00
CA LYS A 47 -20.72 -17.22 -10.15
C LYS A 47 -21.44 -15.90 -10.42
N ALA A 48 -22.75 -15.88 -10.33
CA ALA A 48 -23.53 -14.68 -10.59
C ALA A 48 -23.21 -13.58 -9.56
N GLU A 49 -23.11 -13.97 -8.30
CA GLU A 49 -22.79 -13.04 -7.22
C GLU A 49 -21.32 -12.60 -7.26
N ALA A 50 -20.40 -13.50 -7.62
CA ALA A 50 -19.00 -13.14 -7.83
C ALA A 50 -18.84 -12.12 -8.99
N ARG A 51 -19.60 -12.28 -10.09
CA ARG A 51 -19.59 -11.31 -11.19
C ARG A 51 -20.05 -9.93 -10.76
N THR A 52 -21.05 -9.82 -9.91
CA THR A 52 -21.49 -8.52 -9.37
C THR A 52 -20.37 -7.80 -8.62
N VAL A 53 -19.53 -8.55 -7.89
CA VAL A 53 -18.34 -7.96 -7.25
C VAL A 53 -17.33 -7.47 -8.28
N PHE A 54 -17.12 -8.23 -9.34
CA PHE A 54 -16.18 -7.85 -10.40
C PHE A 54 -16.66 -6.67 -11.25
N GLU A 55 -17.98 -6.47 -11.39
CA GLU A 55 -18.55 -5.34 -12.13
C GLU A 55 -18.10 -3.98 -11.58
N GLU A 56 -17.80 -3.89 -10.28
CA GLU A 56 -17.26 -2.69 -9.66
C GLU A 56 -15.90 -2.28 -10.24
N PHE A 57 -15.15 -3.25 -10.80
CA PHE A 57 -13.84 -3.04 -11.40
C PHE A 57 -13.84 -3.09 -12.93
N SER A 58 -14.93 -3.56 -13.55
CA SER A 58 -15.02 -3.94 -14.97
C SER A 58 -14.61 -2.83 -15.96
N ARG A 59 -14.68 -1.57 -15.54
CA ARG A 59 -14.28 -0.43 -16.37
C ARG A 59 -12.76 -0.40 -16.64
N PHE A 60 -11.96 -0.94 -15.71
CA PHE A 60 -10.50 -0.81 -15.71
C PHE A 60 -9.78 -2.16 -15.85
N VAL A 61 -10.53 -3.25 -15.81
CA VAL A 61 -9.98 -4.61 -15.88
C VAL A 61 -10.77 -5.48 -16.84
N ASP A 62 -10.08 -6.42 -17.45
CA ASP A 62 -10.68 -7.52 -18.18
C ASP A 62 -10.84 -8.72 -17.22
N ILE A 63 -11.96 -9.41 -17.31
CA ILE A 63 -12.34 -10.52 -16.45
C ILE A 63 -12.62 -11.73 -17.33
N VAL A 64 -11.79 -12.75 -17.22
CA VAL A 64 -11.92 -14.01 -17.95
C VAL A 64 -12.39 -15.10 -17.00
N ASP A 65 -13.49 -15.78 -17.33
CA ASP A 65 -14.06 -16.92 -16.58
C ASP A 65 -13.69 -18.25 -17.28
N GLU A 66 -12.83 -19.02 -16.67
CA GLU A 66 -12.41 -20.34 -17.15
C GLU A 66 -13.00 -21.44 -16.24
N GLY A 67 -14.32 -21.66 -16.37
CA GLY A 67 -14.96 -22.77 -15.65
C GLY A 67 -15.08 -22.59 -14.13
N GLY A 68 -15.08 -21.32 -13.64
CA GLY A 68 -15.13 -20.99 -12.21
C GLY A 68 -13.80 -20.54 -11.63
N GLU A 69 -12.75 -20.52 -12.45
CA GLU A 69 -11.54 -19.78 -12.18
C GLU A 69 -11.59 -18.45 -12.93
N PHE A 70 -11.50 -17.36 -12.19
CA PHE A 70 -11.50 -16.00 -12.76
C PHE A 70 -10.07 -15.49 -12.81
N ARG A 71 -9.73 -14.89 -13.96
CA ARG A 71 -8.52 -14.09 -14.15
C ARG A 71 -8.92 -12.65 -14.38
N ILE A 72 -8.29 -11.76 -13.67
CA ILE A 72 -8.56 -10.32 -13.70
C ILE A 72 -7.24 -9.61 -13.96
N GLU A 73 -7.20 -8.83 -15.02
CA GLU A 73 -6.02 -8.05 -15.43
C GLU A 73 -6.44 -6.65 -15.86
N TYR A 74 -5.53 -5.69 -15.77
CA TYR A 74 -5.82 -4.35 -16.26
C TYR A 74 -5.98 -4.35 -17.78
N ASN A 75 -7.07 -3.75 -18.27
CA ASN A 75 -7.24 -3.45 -19.67
C ASN A 75 -6.48 -2.17 -20.06
N GLU A 76 -6.44 -1.85 -21.37
CA GLU A 76 -5.73 -0.67 -21.88
C GLU A 76 -6.21 0.65 -21.22
N PRO A 77 -7.53 0.94 -21.11
CA PRO A 77 -8.02 2.09 -20.35
C PRO A 77 -7.60 2.09 -18.88
N GLY A 78 -7.59 0.93 -18.24
CA GLY A 78 -7.18 0.77 -16.86
C GLY A 78 -5.69 1.07 -16.65
N LEU A 79 -4.84 0.58 -17.53
CA LEU A 79 -3.41 0.88 -17.51
C LEU A 79 -3.14 2.38 -17.73
N ALA A 80 -3.84 3.00 -18.68
CA ALA A 80 -3.72 4.43 -18.94
C ALA A 80 -4.18 5.27 -17.72
N ALA A 81 -5.28 4.89 -17.10
CA ALA A 81 -5.77 5.55 -15.89
C ALA A 81 -4.79 5.38 -14.72
N LEU A 82 -4.25 4.17 -14.53
CA LEU A 82 -3.24 3.89 -13.51
C LEU A 82 -1.97 4.71 -13.72
N GLN A 83 -1.48 4.79 -14.96
CA GLN A 83 -0.32 5.60 -15.30
C GLN A 83 -0.54 7.08 -15.01
N THR A 84 -1.71 7.60 -15.39
CA THR A 84 -2.06 9.01 -15.13
C THR A 84 -2.11 9.31 -13.63
N SER A 85 -2.82 8.49 -12.86
CA SER A 85 -2.93 8.67 -11.40
C SER A 85 -1.58 8.54 -10.69
N THR A 86 -0.72 7.62 -11.12
CA THR A 86 0.63 7.44 -10.57
C THR A 86 1.50 8.67 -10.82
N LEU A 87 1.42 9.25 -12.02
CA LEU A 87 2.15 10.49 -12.33
C LEU A 87 1.65 11.68 -11.52
N GLU A 88 0.35 11.83 -11.36
CA GLU A 88 -0.25 12.89 -10.53
C GLU A 88 0.18 12.76 -9.06
N GLN A 89 0.13 11.56 -8.50
CA GLN A 89 0.63 11.28 -7.15
C GLN A 89 2.12 11.57 -7.02
N SER A 90 2.92 11.19 -8.03
CA SER A 90 4.36 11.47 -8.04
C SER A 90 4.66 12.97 -8.06
N ILE A 91 3.91 13.74 -8.85
CA ILE A 91 4.03 15.22 -8.90
C ILE A 91 3.74 15.81 -7.52
N GLU A 92 2.70 15.35 -6.85
CA GLU A 92 2.34 15.84 -5.52
C GLU A 92 3.40 15.48 -4.47
N ILE A 93 3.92 14.25 -4.50
CA ILE A 93 5.02 13.83 -3.63
C ILE A 93 6.28 14.66 -3.87
N ILE A 94 6.64 14.88 -5.13
CA ILE A 94 7.78 15.72 -5.50
C ILE A 94 7.59 17.14 -4.96
N ARG A 95 6.40 17.73 -5.15
CA ARG A 95 6.09 19.07 -4.67
C ARG A 95 6.29 19.18 -3.17
N ARG A 96 5.70 18.29 -2.38
CA ARG A 96 5.83 18.27 -0.91
C ARG A 96 7.27 18.07 -0.44
N ARG A 97 8.09 17.31 -1.17
CA ARG A 97 9.50 17.09 -0.82
C ARG A 97 10.39 18.27 -1.13
N ILE A 98 10.14 18.94 -2.26
CA ILE A 98 10.97 20.06 -2.73
C ILE A 98 10.60 21.35 -2.03
N ASP A 99 9.32 21.55 -1.77
CA ASP A 99 8.76 22.79 -1.25
C ASP A 99 7.71 22.51 -0.16
N PRO A 100 8.17 21.98 1.00
CA PRO A 100 7.26 21.67 2.11
C PRO A 100 6.57 22.89 2.67
N ASP A 101 7.19 24.07 2.58
CA ASP A 101 6.70 25.33 3.15
C ASP A 101 5.97 26.21 2.11
N GLY A 102 5.93 25.80 0.85
CA GLY A 102 5.30 26.55 -0.24
C GLY A 102 6.01 27.85 -0.64
N THR A 103 7.30 27.97 -0.31
CA THR A 103 8.07 29.21 -0.50
C THR A 103 8.96 29.21 -1.74
N LYS A 104 9.26 28.03 -2.31
CA LYS A 104 10.22 27.87 -3.42
C LYS A 104 9.58 27.93 -4.80
N GLU A 105 8.25 27.85 -4.88
CA GLU A 105 7.46 27.91 -6.11
C GLU A 105 8.02 27.05 -7.27
N PRO A 106 8.23 25.73 -7.08
CA PRO A 106 8.75 24.87 -8.13
C PRO A 106 7.76 24.75 -9.27
N VAL A 107 8.28 24.75 -10.50
CA VAL A 107 7.49 24.37 -11.68
C VAL A 107 7.63 22.86 -11.87
N ILE A 108 6.56 22.12 -11.61
CA ILE A 108 6.53 20.66 -11.74
C ILE A 108 5.46 20.32 -12.77
N GLN A 109 5.87 19.70 -13.87
CA GLN A 109 5.00 19.41 -15.00
C GLN A 109 5.21 18.00 -15.51
N ARG A 110 4.12 17.37 -15.96
CA ARG A 110 4.19 16.14 -16.73
C ARG A 110 4.86 16.38 -18.08
N GLN A 111 5.82 15.55 -18.43
CA GLN A 111 6.47 15.57 -19.74
C GLN A 111 6.32 14.21 -20.44
N GLY A 112 5.37 14.11 -21.35
CA GLY A 112 5.05 12.84 -22.01
C GLY A 112 4.29 11.88 -21.09
N ALA A 113 4.46 10.58 -21.33
CA ALA A 113 3.71 9.53 -20.65
C ALA A 113 4.35 9.07 -19.34
N ASP A 114 5.66 9.27 -19.16
CA ASP A 114 6.48 8.60 -18.13
C ASP A 114 7.48 9.52 -17.44
N ARG A 115 7.49 10.82 -17.75
CA ARG A 115 8.47 11.77 -17.21
C ARG A 115 7.81 12.94 -16.52
N ILE A 116 8.52 13.47 -15.53
CA ILE A 116 8.16 14.68 -14.79
C ILE A 116 9.31 15.67 -14.95
N LEU A 117 9.00 16.86 -15.44
CA LEU A 117 9.93 17.98 -15.50
C LEU A 117 9.81 18.76 -14.19
N VAL A 118 10.94 18.98 -13.53
CA VAL A 118 11.05 19.79 -12.31
C VAL A 118 12.00 20.95 -12.56
N GLN A 119 11.53 22.16 -12.38
CA GLN A 119 12.34 23.39 -12.42
C GLN A 119 12.26 24.06 -11.07
N LEU A 120 13.40 24.32 -10.47
CA LEU A 120 13.52 24.92 -9.14
C LEU A 120 14.34 26.19 -9.21
N PRO A 121 13.73 27.38 -9.10
CA PRO A 121 14.47 28.63 -9.08
C PRO A 121 15.40 28.71 -7.87
N GLY A 122 16.62 29.25 -8.07
CA GLY A 122 17.54 29.55 -6.97
C GLY A 122 18.22 28.33 -6.33
N VAL A 123 18.26 27.20 -7.01
CA VAL A 123 19.00 26.01 -6.55
C VAL A 123 20.33 25.92 -7.30
N ASP A 124 21.42 26.00 -6.56
CA ASP A 124 22.77 25.94 -7.11
C ASP A 124 23.31 24.49 -7.21
N ASP A 125 22.76 23.56 -6.41
CA ASP A 125 23.16 22.15 -6.39
C ASP A 125 22.00 21.20 -6.78
N PRO A 126 21.93 20.77 -8.04
CA PRO A 126 20.94 19.78 -8.49
C PRO A 126 21.09 18.41 -7.80
N GLU A 127 22.28 18.06 -7.31
CA GLU A 127 22.51 16.76 -6.67
C GLU A 127 21.87 16.68 -5.28
N GLU A 128 21.73 17.81 -4.59
CA GLU A 128 20.98 17.86 -3.34
C GLU A 128 19.51 17.50 -3.58
N ILE A 129 18.91 18.06 -4.62
CA ILE A 129 17.52 17.76 -5.00
C ILE A 129 17.35 16.32 -5.44
N LYS A 130 18.30 15.77 -6.21
CA LYS A 130 18.28 14.35 -6.58
C LYS A 130 18.35 13.45 -5.35
N ARG A 131 19.20 13.77 -4.37
CA ARG A 131 19.28 13.03 -3.10
C ARG A 131 17.97 13.12 -2.31
N LEU A 132 17.36 14.30 -2.26
CA LEU A 132 16.09 14.51 -1.58
C LEU A 132 14.96 13.70 -2.23
N LEU A 133 14.90 13.70 -3.57
CA LEU A 133 13.89 12.95 -4.33
C LEU A 133 14.16 11.44 -4.32
N GLY A 134 15.45 11.04 -4.32
CA GLY A 134 15.86 9.63 -4.33
C GLY A 134 15.64 8.88 -3.01
N ARG A 135 15.29 9.58 -1.93
CA ARG A 135 14.92 8.92 -0.67
C ARG A 135 13.52 8.32 -0.80
N THR A 136 13.45 7.09 -1.28
CA THR A 136 12.20 6.32 -1.34
C THR A 136 12.00 5.60 -0.01
N ALA A 137 11.38 6.25 0.95
CA ALA A 137 10.86 5.56 2.12
C ALA A 137 9.37 5.28 1.88
N LYS A 138 9.02 4.04 1.62
CA LYS A 138 7.62 3.61 1.71
C LYS A 138 7.31 3.43 3.19
N LEU A 139 6.44 4.26 3.72
CA LEU A 139 5.91 4.06 5.06
C LEU A 139 4.70 3.15 4.96
N THR A 140 4.71 2.06 5.72
CA THR A 140 3.58 1.13 5.75
C THR A 140 3.21 0.78 7.19
N PHE A 141 1.91 0.62 7.42
CA PHE A 141 1.38 0.15 8.70
C PHE A 141 1.10 -1.34 8.57
N GLN A 142 1.74 -2.14 9.40
CA GLN A 142 1.64 -3.59 9.39
C GLN A 142 1.37 -4.11 10.79
N LEU A 143 0.73 -5.27 10.91
CA LEU A 143 0.51 -5.89 12.22
C LEU A 143 1.74 -6.66 12.68
N VAL A 144 2.02 -6.59 13.96
CA VAL A 144 3.03 -7.46 14.58
C VAL A 144 2.40 -8.82 14.82
N ASP A 145 3.11 -9.87 14.43
CA ASP A 145 2.76 -11.25 14.77
C ASP A 145 3.30 -11.57 16.17
N THR A 146 2.39 -11.78 17.09
CA THR A 146 2.72 -12.08 18.50
C THR A 146 2.80 -13.58 18.80
N SER A 147 2.68 -14.43 17.79
CA SER A 147 2.75 -15.90 17.96
C SER A 147 4.16 -16.39 18.29
N ILE A 148 5.18 -15.60 17.95
CA ILE A 148 6.59 -15.86 18.22
C ILE A 148 7.28 -14.52 18.52
N THR A 149 8.21 -14.52 19.47
CA THR A 149 9.00 -13.32 19.76
C THR A 149 10.08 -13.08 18.69
N GLY A 150 10.49 -11.83 18.53
CA GLY A 150 11.57 -11.49 17.59
C GLY A 150 12.89 -12.19 17.94
N VAL A 151 13.18 -12.34 19.23
CA VAL A 151 14.37 -13.07 19.73
C VAL A 151 14.31 -14.55 19.33
N GLU A 152 13.16 -15.19 19.54
CA GLU A 152 12.97 -16.58 19.12
C GLU A 152 13.09 -16.77 17.62
N ALA A 153 12.46 -15.88 16.83
CA ALA A 153 12.53 -15.92 15.37
C ALA A 153 13.97 -15.78 14.88
N LYS A 154 14.72 -14.85 15.48
CA LYS A 154 16.16 -14.66 15.20
C LYS A 154 16.99 -15.91 15.54
N THR A 155 16.76 -16.48 16.71
CA THR A 155 17.49 -17.68 17.16
C THR A 155 17.16 -18.91 16.31
N ARG A 156 15.90 -19.07 15.94
CA ARG A 156 15.44 -20.21 15.10
C ARG A 156 15.82 -20.03 13.62
N GLY A 157 16.20 -18.84 13.20
CA GLY A 157 16.52 -18.51 11.80
C GLY A 157 15.34 -18.64 10.84
N ARG A 158 14.10 -18.65 11.34
CA ARG A 158 12.87 -18.75 10.53
C ARG A 158 11.71 -18.03 11.21
N VAL A 159 10.80 -17.53 10.38
CA VAL A 159 9.57 -16.83 10.77
C VAL A 159 8.34 -17.57 10.25
N PRO A 160 7.15 -17.35 10.82
CA PRO A 160 5.90 -17.87 10.31
C PRO A 160 5.66 -17.48 8.84
N PRO A 161 4.95 -18.30 8.05
CA PRO A 161 4.59 -17.95 6.68
C PRO A 161 3.81 -16.63 6.63
N GLY A 162 4.16 -15.76 5.66
CA GLY A 162 3.51 -14.45 5.51
C GLY A 162 4.04 -13.35 6.44
N THR A 163 5.10 -13.62 7.20
CA THR A 163 5.76 -12.64 8.06
C THR A 163 7.20 -12.35 7.64
N VAL A 164 7.80 -11.35 8.24
CA VAL A 164 9.21 -10.96 8.08
C VAL A 164 9.75 -10.54 9.45
N LEU A 165 11.04 -10.79 9.70
CA LEU A 165 11.75 -10.33 10.89
C LEU A 165 12.40 -8.99 10.58
N LEU A 166 12.05 -7.95 11.32
CA LEU A 166 12.59 -6.61 11.16
C LEU A 166 13.24 -6.15 12.47
N PRO A 167 14.39 -5.44 12.40
CA PRO A 167 14.95 -4.78 13.56
C PRO A 167 14.08 -3.60 13.98
N SER A 168 14.06 -3.29 15.27
CA SER A 168 13.54 -2.02 15.79
C SER A 168 14.51 -0.89 15.41
N ASP A 169 13.97 0.30 15.19
CA ASP A 169 14.77 1.53 15.04
C ASP A 169 15.30 2.04 16.41
N SER A 170 14.81 1.49 17.52
CA SER A 170 15.37 1.75 18.85
C SER A 170 16.74 1.09 19.00
N ASP A 171 17.67 1.77 19.69
CA ASP A 171 19.05 1.31 19.91
C ASP A 171 19.17 0.00 20.71
N ASP A 172 18.07 -0.56 21.18
CA ASP A 172 18.04 -1.74 22.06
C ASP A 172 18.27 -3.08 21.34
N GLY A 173 18.42 -3.06 20.02
CA GLY A 173 18.66 -4.28 19.23
C GLY A 173 17.49 -5.26 19.22
N GLU A 174 16.29 -4.78 19.50
CA GLU A 174 15.06 -5.57 19.45
C GLU A 174 14.68 -5.92 18.00
N TYR A 175 14.00 -7.06 17.88
CA TYR A 175 13.46 -7.52 16.61
C TYR A 175 11.98 -7.82 16.77
N PHE A 176 11.22 -7.51 15.70
CA PHE A 176 9.79 -7.80 15.63
C PHE A 176 9.47 -8.68 14.45
N VAL A 177 8.57 -9.63 14.65
CA VAL A 177 7.97 -10.41 13.55
C VAL A 177 6.75 -9.65 13.05
N VAL A 178 6.80 -9.21 11.80
CA VAL A 178 5.80 -8.33 11.22
C VAL A 178 5.11 -9.05 10.07
N GLU A 179 3.79 -8.95 10.00
CA GLU A 179 3.03 -9.48 8.86
C GLU A 179 3.43 -8.71 7.58
N LYS A 180 3.74 -9.42 6.49
CA LYS A 180 4.07 -8.78 5.20
C LYS A 180 2.91 -7.98 4.60
N ARG A 181 1.70 -8.25 5.09
CA ARG A 181 0.49 -7.59 4.63
C ARG A 181 0.46 -6.14 5.11
N VAL A 182 0.43 -5.21 4.15
CA VAL A 182 0.26 -3.78 4.41
C VAL A 182 -1.20 -3.51 4.76
N MET A 183 -1.44 -3.07 5.99
CA MET A 183 -2.78 -2.72 6.47
C MET A 183 -3.18 -1.32 6.00
N VAL A 184 -2.27 -0.37 6.09
CA VAL A 184 -2.46 1.00 5.61
C VAL A 184 -1.15 1.48 4.98
N SER A 185 -1.23 2.09 3.80
CA SER A 185 -0.08 2.68 3.12
C SER A 185 0.14 4.12 3.59
N GLY A 186 1.39 4.54 3.68
CA GLY A 186 1.77 5.93 3.98
C GLY A 186 1.32 6.95 2.93
N GLU A 187 0.92 6.50 1.74
CA GLU A 187 0.30 7.37 0.72
C GLU A 187 -1.01 7.99 1.20
N LEU A 188 -1.65 7.38 2.20
CA LEU A 188 -2.89 7.86 2.81
C LEU A 188 -2.66 8.87 3.94
N LEU A 189 -1.38 9.18 4.26
CA LEU A 189 -0.99 10.22 5.19
C LEU A 189 -1.14 11.60 4.56
N GLU A 190 -1.79 12.51 5.28
CA GLU A 190 -1.84 13.94 4.93
C GLU A 190 -0.75 14.73 5.64
N THR A 191 -0.60 14.49 6.95
CA THR A 191 0.39 15.18 7.77
C THR A 191 1.02 14.24 8.78
N ALA A 192 2.27 14.49 9.15
CA ALA A 192 2.94 13.88 10.29
C ALA A 192 3.79 14.94 10.98
N GLN A 193 3.66 15.06 12.31
CA GLN A 193 4.33 16.08 13.10
C GLN A 193 4.89 15.46 14.39
N ALA A 194 6.07 15.93 14.80
CA ALA A 194 6.57 15.64 16.11
C ALA A 194 5.63 16.19 17.19
N SER A 195 5.35 15.41 18.20
CA SER A 195 4.40 15.70 19.26
C SER A 195 4.89 15.10 20.58
N PHE A 196 4.10 15.24 21.62
CA PHE A 196 4.31 14.54 22.88
C PHE A 196 3.03 13.80 23.25
N ASP A 197 3.18 12.63 23.83
CA ASP A 197 2.05 11.86 24.34
C ASP A 197 1.53 12.43 25.68
N GLN A 198 0.52 11.77 26.27
CA GLN A 198 -0.08 12.16 27.54
C GLN A 198 0.90 12.05 28.73
N ASN A 199 1.99 11.31 28.57
CA ASN A 199 3.05 11.14 29.57
C ASN A 199 4.27 12.02 29.28
N ASN A 200 4.13 13.00 28.38
CA ASN A 200 5.19 13.89 27.93
C ASN A 200 6.39 13.16 27.30
N GLN A 201 6.14 11.98 26.69
CA GLN A 201 7.15 11.26 25.91
C GLN A 201 7.09 11.73 24.45
N PRO A 202 8.24 11.77 23.75
CA PRO A 202 8.27 12.09 22.31
C PRO A 202 7.37 11.14 21.54
N ALA A 203 6.50 11.70 20.71
CA ALA A 203 5.54 10.98 19.89
C ALA A 203 5.43 11.61 18.49
N VAL A 204 4.83 10.89 17.58
CA VAL A 204 4.47 11.43 16.25
C VAL A 204 2.96 11.43 16.13
N SER A 205 2.42 12.63 15.94
CA SER A 205 1.01 12.80 15.58
C SER A 205 0.88 12.78 14.06
N PHE A 206 -0.05 12.01 13.53
CA PHE A 206 -0.29 11.95 12.10
C PHE A 206 -1.77 12.02 11.76
N THR A 207 -2.07 12.56 10.59
CA THR A 207 -3.43 12.64 10.05
C THR A 207 -3.48 11.83 8.74
N LEU A 208 -4.52 11.07 8.59
CA LEU A 208 -4.82 10.30 7.38
C LEU A 208 -5.92 11.02 6.58
N ASN A 209 -5.89 10.90 5.27
CA ASN A 209 -7.01 11.33 4.43
C ASN A 209 -8.28 10.50 4.73
N ALA A 210 -9.41 10.88 4.15
CA ALA A 210 -10.70 10.26 4.43
C ALA A 210 -10.71 8.73 4.17
N GLU A 211 -10.03 8.26 3.12
CA GLU A 211 -9.89 6.84 2.81
C GLU A 211 -9.03 6.14 3.86
N GLY A 212 -7.87 6.71 4.15
CA GLY A 212 -6.93 6.18 5.14
C GLY A 212 -7.54 6.10 6.53
N ALA A 213 -8.23 7.14 6.97
CA ALA A 213 -8.91 7.17 8.26
C ALA A 213 -9.97 6.06 8.37
N LYS A 214 -10.77 5.86 7.32
CA LYS A 214 -11.78 4.79 7.25
C LYS A 214 -11.15 3.40 7.27
N LYS A 215 -10.05 3.21 6.51
CA LYS A 215 -9.31 1.95 6.45
C LYS A 215 -8.62 1.66 7.79
N PHE A 216 -7.93 2.66 8.35
CA PHE A 216 -7.24 2.56 9.63
C PHE A 216 -8.20 2.23 10.78
N GLY A 217 -9.35 2.96 10.88
CA GLY A 217 -10.36 2.70 11.89
C GLY A 217 -10.95 1.27 11.80
N ARG A 218 -11.18 0.77 10.58
CA ARG A 218 -11.64 -0.62 10.37
C ARG A 218 -10.59 -1.64 10.83
N VAL A 219 -9.33 -1.42 10.44
CA VAL A 219 -8.24 -2.36 10.77
C VAL A 219 -7.95 -2.35 12.27
N THR A 220 -7.83 -1.19 12.90
CA THR A 220 -7.58 -1.08 14.34
C THR A 220 -8.76 -1.61 15.16
N GLY A 221 -10.00 -1.32 14.76
CA GLY A 221 -11.19 -1.86 15.41
C GLY A 221 -11.29 -3.38 15.35
N ALA A 222 -10.82 -4.01 14.26
CA ALA A 222 -10.78 -5.46 14.12
C ALA A 222 -9.58 -6.13 14.84
N ASN A 223 -8.58 -5.34 15.28
CA ASN A 223 -7.33 -5.83 15.85
C ASN A 223 -7.00 -5.15 17.19
N ILE A 224 -8.01 -4.88 18.02
CA ILE A 224 -7.82 -4.26 19.33
C ILE A 224 -6.84 -5.10 20.17
N GLY A 225 -5.85 -4.44 20.76
CA GLY A 225 -4.82 -5.07 21.58
C GLY A 225 -3.66 -5.72 20.80
N ARG A 226 -3.70 -5.72 19.46
CA ARG A 226 -2.55 -6.15 18.65
C ARG A 226 -1.66 -4.94 18.33
N PRO A 227 -0.34 -5.06 18.51
CA PRO A 227 0.57 -3.97 18.17
C PRO A 227 0.68 -3.78 16.66
N PHE A 228 0.86 -2.52 16.27
CA PHE A 228 1.17 -2.10 14.90
C PHE A 228 2.64 -1.74 14.79
N ALA A 229 3.27 -2.14 13.71
CA ALA A 229 4.58 -1.65 13.29
C ALA A 229 4.39 -0.61 12.17
N ILE A 230 5.19 0.44 12.25
CA ILE A 230 5.41 1.39 11.15
C ILE A 230 6.74 0.99 10.53
N VAL A 231 6.70 0.63 9.24
CA VAL A 231 7.84 0.08 8.49
C VAL A 231 8.14 0.97 7.30
#